data_9e3d209777ac81d541e596f24f91197b
#
_entry.id   9e3d209777ac81d541e596f24f91197b
#
_cell.length_a   1.000
_cell.length_b   1.000
_cell.length_c   1.000
_cell.angle_alpha   90.00
_cell.angle_beta   90.00
_cell.angle_gamma   90.00
#
_symmetry.space_group_name_H-M   'P 1'
#
loop_
_entity.id
_entity.type
_entity.pdbx_description
1 polymer ?
#
loop_
_entity_poly.entity_id
_entity_poly.type
_entity_poly.pdbx_seq_one_letter_code
_entity_poly.pdbx_strand_id
1 'polypeptide(L)'
;METLMETPTTLDQVAALERQYLLQTYNRYPVVLARGKGVFLWDIEGKKYLDFVSGIGVNALGHAHPRIVKAIRDQAAKLIHVSNLYYHEYQGPLAEKLCKLSGLNRAFFSNSGTEAIEGSIKLARLAGHRAGGDAKCRLVALEGSYHGRTFGALSLTGQEKHRKGFEPLLEEVTFVKQNDGEGLRAAVNDNTCAIVLEPIFGEGGIYECSVEFLRECRALADQHRAALIFDEIQCGLGRTGTIFAFQSFGVTPDIVAIAKPIAAGIPLGAFIAKEEFATAISPGQHGTTFGGGPLACRIALEFLSIVEEEKLLENVNKVGAYLQEKLKELVSKRNAAIGVRGRGFIQGIQLEIPARPIVDEGLAEGVLFNSTQDTVVRFLPPFLLEEKHVDKGIRVLKKLLGRKRSAAA
;
A
#
# COMPACT_ATOMS: atom_id res chain seq x y z
N MET A 1 36.88 20.06 -15.33
CA MET A 1 35.82 19.28 -16.04
C MET A 1 35.72 17.96 -15.32
N GLU A 2 34.79 17.86 -14.40
CA GLU A 2 34.44 16.56 -13.80
C GLU A 2 33.86 15.68 -14.91
N THR A 3 34.49 14.55 -15.14
CA THR A 3 33.98 13.51 -16.00
C THR A 3 32.61 13.12 -15.46
N LEU A 4 31.53 13.36 -16.19
CA LEU A 4 30.22 12.78 -15.91
C LEU A 4 30.47 11.28 -15.70
N MET A 5 30.18 10.79 -14.50
CA MET A 5 30.33 9.36 -14.23
C MET A 5 29.55 8.59 -15.28
N GLU A 6 30.22 7.69 -16.00
CA GLU A 6 29.57 6.86 -16.99
C GLU A 6 28.49 6.03 -16.29
N THR A 7 27.26 6.15 -16.77
CA THR A 7 26.13 5.39 -16.24
C THR A 7 26.41 3.89 -16.50
N PRO A 8 26.32 3.02 -15.48
CA PRO A 8 26.53 1.59 -15.68
C PRO A 8 25.52 1.04 -16.69
N THR A 9 26.01 0.23 -17.62
CA THR A 9 25.24 -0.29 -18.76
C THR A 9 24.93 -1.77 -18.67
N THR A 10 25.45 -2.48 -17.65
CA THR A 10 25.20 -3.91 -17.42
C THR A 10 24.68 -4.18 -16.02
N LEU A 11 23.98 -5.31 -15.85
CA LEU A 11 23.51 -5.77 -14.53
C LEU A 11 24.69 -5.91 -13.55
N ASP A 12 25.82 -6.47 -14.00
CA ASP A 12 26.96 -6.70 -13.12
C ASP A 12 27.58 -5.39 -12.61
N GLN A 13 27.68 -4.37 -13.47
CA GLN A 13 28.16 -3.04 -13.08
C GLN A 13 27.22 -2.37 -12.07
N VAL A 14 25.90 -2.39 -12.32
CA VAL A 14 24.90 -1.85 -11.38
C VAL A 14 24.97 -2.58 -10.05
N ALA A 15 24.96 -3.92 -10.08
CA ALA A 15 24.96 -4.75 -8.88
C ALA A 15 26.27 -4.60 -8.07
N ALA A 16 27.41 -4.42 -8.73
CA ALA A 16 28.69 -4.18 -8.07
C ALA A 16 28.69 -2.85 -7.30
N LEU A 17 28.23 -1.77 -7.92
CA LEU A 17 28.11 -0.45 -7.26
C LEU A 17 27.14 -0.49 -6.07
N GLU A 18 25.98 -1.14 -6.24
CA GLU A 18 25.02 -1.26 -5.17
C GLU A 18 25.51 -2.12 -4.00
N ARG A 19 26.22 -3.22 -4.27
CA ARG A 19 26.86 -4.01 -3.20
C ARG A 19 27.93 -3.25 -2.45
N GLN A 20 28.64 -2.35 -3.13
CA GLN A 20 29.73 -1.58 -2.51
C GLN A 20 29.22 -0.41 -1.68
N TYR A 21 28.17 0.29 -2.14
CA TYR A 21 27.79 1.59 -1.58
C TYR A 21 26.42 1.62 -0.89
N LEU A 22 25.56 0.61 -1.06
CA LEU A 22 24.25 0.57 -0.39
C LEU A 22 24.23 -0.44 0.76
N LEU A 23 23.49 -0.11 1.81
CA LEU A 23 23.14 -1.10 2.84
C LEU A 23 22.33 -2.23 2.20
N GLN A 24 22.75 -3.47 2.44
CA GLN A 24 22.16 -4.67 1.82
C GLN A 24 20.89 -5.11 2.55
N THR A 25 19.83 -4.29 2.45
CA THR A 25 18.52 -4.51 3.10
C THR A 25 17.50 -5.21 2.20
N TYR A 26 17.82 -5.41 0.91
CA TYR A 26 16.93 -6.01 -0.08
C TYR A 26 17.59 -7.14 -0.86
N ASN A 27 16.87 -8.24 -1.06
CA ASN A 27 17.22 -9.30 -2.02
C ASN A 27 16.64 -8.95 -3.40
N ARG A 28 17.43 -8.23 -4.23
CA ARG A 28 16.97 -7.77 -5.54
C ARG A 28 16.89 -8.90 -6.55
N TYR A 29 15.94 -8.78 -7.48
CA TYR A 29 15.90 -9.64 -8.66
C TYR A 29 17.01 -9.25 -9.64
N PRO A 30 17.61 -10.20 -10.37
CA PRO A 30 18.73 -9.94 -11.27
C PRO A 30 18.26 -9.31 -12.60
N VAL A 31 17.74 -8.10 -12.53
CA VAL A 31 17.26 -7.32 -13.68
C VAL A 31 17.41 -5.82 -13.42
N VAL A 32 17.85 -5.07 -14.43
CA VAL A 32 17.90 -3.62 -14.39
C VAL A 32 16.80 -3.06 -15.28
N LEU A 33 15.71 -2.60 -14.67
CA LEU A 33 14.58 -2.00 -15.38
C LEU A 33 14.93 -0.56 -15.75
N ALA A 34 14.81 -0.22 -17.04
CA ALA A 34 15.24 1.07 -17.58
C ALA A 34 14.09 1.91 -18.16
N ARG A 35 13.00 1.28 -18.60
CA ARG A 35 11.87 1.97 -19.24
C ARG A 35 10.55 1.32 -18.89
N GLY A 36 9.49 2.15 -18.80
CA GLY A 36 8.12 1.68 -18.62
C GLY A 36 7.13 2.39 -19.52
N LYS A 37 6.05 1.69 -19.92
CA LYS A 37 4.90 2.28 -20.63
C LYS A 37 3.65 1.45 -20.38
N GLY A 38 2.61 2.07 -19.83
CA GLY A 38 1.36 1.38 -19.48
C GLY A 38 1.61 0.23 -18.50
N VAL A 39 1.21 -0.97 -18.84
CA VAL A 39 1.39 -2.19 -18.03
C VAL A 39 2.71 -2.93 -18.31
N PHE A 40 3.64 -2.33 -19.04
CA PHE A 40 4.87 -2.97 -19.45
C PHE A 40 6.11 -2.23 -18.98
N LEU A 41 7.13 -3.01 -18.64
CA LEU A 41 8.48 -2.57 -18.34
C LEU A 41 9.47 -3.18 -19.33
N TRP A 42 10.63 -2.55 -19.48
CA TRP A 42 11.77 -3.06 -20.26
C TRP A 42 13.04 -2.89 -19.44
N ASP A 43 13.89 -3.91 -19.49
CA ASP A 43 15.22 -3.82 -18.93
C ASP A 43 16.21 -3.11 -19.87
N ILE A 44 17.45 -2.98 -19.42
CA ILE A 44 18.54 -2.36 -20.19
C ILE A 44 18.93 -3.14 -21.45
N GLU A 45 18.61 -4.42 -21.51
CA GLU A 45 18.83 -5.30 -22.67
C GLU A 45 17.67 -5.23 -23.67
N GLY A 46 16.58 -4.53 -23.32
CA GLY A 46 15.40 -4.36 -24.16
C GLY A 46 14.36 -5.48 -24.01
N LYS A 47 14.54 -6.43 -23.10
CA LYS A 47 13.55 -7.46 -22.81
C LYS A 47 12.32 -6.85 -22.16
N LYS A 48 11.15 -7.25 -22.64
CA LYS A 48 9.84 -6.71 -22.22
C LYS A 48 9.17 -7.58 -21.16
N TYR A 49 8.67 -6.95 -20.12
CA TYR A 49 7.98 -7.57 -19.01
C TYR A 49 6.55 -7.05 -18.88
N LEU A 50 5.59 -7.95 -18.64
CA LEU A 50 4.24 -7.60 -18.21
C LEU A 50 4.23 -7.46 -16.68
N ASP A 51 3.75 -6.33 -16.17
CA ASP A 51 3.86 -5.95 -14.77
C ASP A 51 2.58 -6.26 -13.98
N PHE A 52 2.64 -7.24 -13.07
CA PHE A 52 1.60 -7.52 -12.08
C PHE A 52 1.95 -7.01 -10.67
N VAL A 53 2.99 -6.16 -10.54
CA VAL A 53 3.49 -5.66 -9.26
C VAL A 53 3.27 -4.16 -9.10
N SER A 54 3.40 -3.40 -10.19
CA SER A 54 3.29 -1.94 -10.25
C SER A 54 4.06 -1.20 -9.14
N GLY A 55 5.31 -1.65 -8.85
CA GLY A 55 6.10 -1.08 -7.75
C GLY A 55 5.48 -1.32 -6.37
N ILE A 56 4.87 -2.48 -6.17
CA ILE A 56 4.10 -2.84 -4.96
C ILE A 56 2.87 -1.92 -4.79
N GLY A 57 2.10 -1.75 -5.88
CA GLY A 57 0.86 -1.00 -5.89
C GLY A 57 1.01 0.52 -6.06
N VAL A 58 2.22 1.04 -6.29
CA VAL A 58 2.50 2.48 -6.44
C VAL A 58 2.09 3.00 -7.82
N ASN A 59 2.48 2.31 -8.89
CA ASN A 59 2.23 2.74 -10.28
C ASN A 59 0.84 2.29 -10.76
N ALA A 60 -0.20 2.73 -10.05
CA ALA A 60 -1.58 2.33 -10.35
C ALA A 60 -2.03 2.79 -11.76
N LEU A 61 -1.57 3.94 -12.24
CA LEU A 61 -1.81 4.42 -13.61
C LEU A 61 -0.86 3.80 -14.65
N GLY A 62 -0.13 2.74 -14.26
CA GLY A 62 0.93 2.19 -15.10
C GLY A 62 2.14 3.11 -15.20
N HIS A 63 3.04 2.77 -16.12
CA HIS A 63 4.29 3.47 -16.30
C HIS A 63 4.16 4.57 -17.35
N ALA A 64 4.78 5.74 -17.08
CA ALA A 64 4.86 6.88 -17.97
C ALA A 64 3.50 7.33 -18.54
N HIS A 65 2.46 7.41 -17.69
CA HIS A 65 1.15 7.90 -18.09
C HIS A 65 1.27 9.34 -18.66
N PRO A 66 0.76 9.63 -19.90
CA PRO A 66 1.05 10.90 -20.57
C PRO A 66 0.64 12.14 -19.78
N ARG A 67 -0.53 12.11 -19.11
CA ARG A 67 -1.02 13.22 -18.29
C ARG A 67 -0.14 13.44 -17.05
N ILE A 68 0.31 12.37 -16.40
CA ILE A 68 1.21 12.45 -15.24
C ILE A 68 2.57 13.03 -15.67
N VAL A 69 3.16 12.54 -16.77
CA VAL A 69 4.42 13.08 -17.31
C VAL A 69 4.29 14.56 -17.63
N LYS A 70 3.17 14.98 -18.25
CA LYS A 70 2.88 16.39 -18.52
C LYS A 70 2.77 17.20 -17.23
N ALA A 71 2.00 16.73 -16.25
CA ALA A 71 1.83 17.43 -14.98
C ALA A 71 3.16 17.60 -14.22
N ILE A 72 4.04 16.58 -14.24
CA ILE A 72 5.38 16.66 -13.66
C ILE A 72 6.21 17.74 -14.35
N ARG A 73 6.27 17.73 -15.69
CA ARG A 73 7.06 18.70 -16.47
C ARG A 73 6.59 20.13 -16.24
N ASP A 74 5.28 20.35 -16.32
CA ASP A 74 4.69 21.67 -16.16
C ASP A 74 4.91 22.21 -14.74
N GLN A 75 4.73 21.39 -13.73
CA GLN A 75 4.89 21.83 -12.33
C GLN A 75 6.36 21.97 -11.92
N ALA A 76 7.23 21.10 -12.38
CA ALA A 76 8.66 21.19 -12.10
C ALA A 76 9.29 22.47 -12.68
N ALA A 77 8.74 22.97 -13.81
CA ALA A 77 9.16 24.24 -14.40
C ALA A 77 8.64 25.49 -13.64
N LYS A 78 7.66 25.33 -12.73
CA LYS A 78 7.08 26.45 -11.96
C LYS A 78 7.64 26.50 -10.53
N LEU A 79 7.37 25.44 -9.75
CA LEU A 79 7.69 25.40 -8.33
C LEU A 79 7.66 23.95 -7.83
N ILE A 80 8.80 23.44 -7.36
CA ILE A 80 8.91 22.07 -6.85
C ILE A 80 8.56 22.02 -5.35
N HIS A 81 9.12 22.95 -4.56
CA HIS A 81 8.98 22.98 -3.11
C HIS A 81 8.95 24.41 -2.57
N VAL A 82 8.20 24.64 -1.48
CA VAL A 82 8.07 25.96 -0.85
C VAL A 82 7.98 25.91 0.68
N SER A 83 7.95 24.75 1.31
CA SER A 83 7.67 24.53 2.75
C SER A 83 6.20 24.77 3.15
N ASN A 84 5.77 24.12 4.23
CA ASN A 84 4.46 24.33 4.84
C ASN A 84 4.34 25.66 5.63
N LEU A 85 5.36 26.51 5.59
CA LEU A 85 5.29 27.88 6.10
C LEU A 85 4.50 28.81 5.17
N TYR A 86 4.31 28.44 3.91
CA TYR A 86 3.61 29.23 2.91
C TYR A 86 2.49 28.41 2.25
N TYR A 87 1.46 29.10 1.83
CA TYR A 87 0.39 28.49 1.02
C TYR A 87 0.84 28.27 -0.42
N HIS A 88 0.27 27.24 -1.05
CA HIS A 88 0.35 27.04 -2.50
C HIS A 88 -0.98 26.50 -3.06
N GLU A 89 -1.16 26.61 -4.35
CA GLU A 89 -2.43 26.41 -5.03
C GLU A 89 -3.01 24.96 -5.02
N TYR A 90 -2.24 23.93 -4.59
CA TYR A 90 -2.66 22.53 -4.74
C TYR A 90 -2.99 21.80 -3.44
N GLN A 91 -2.41 22.19 -2.31
CA GLN A 91 -2.59 21.44 -1.04
C GLN A 91 -4.03 21.51 -0.53
N GLY A 92 -4.63 22.69 -0.50
CA GLY A 92 -6.02 22.89 -0.10
C GLY A 92 -7.00 22.12 -0.99
N PRO A 93 -6.97 22.30 -2.32
CA PRO A 93 -7.84 21.55 -3.24
C PRO A 93 -7.66 20.03 -3.16
N LEU A 94 -6.44 19.52 -2.95
CA LEU A 94 -6.22 18.08 -2.75
C LEU A 94 -6.86 17.60 -1.44
N ALA A 95 -6.69 18.34 -0.34
CA ALA A 95 -7.30 18.02 0.94
C ALA A 95 -8.84 18.02 0.82
N GLU A 96 -9.41 19.04 0.19
CA GLU A 96 -10.86 19.13 -0.07
C GLU A 96 -11.37 17.89 -0.86
N LYS A 97 -10.69 17.54 -1.96
CA LYS A 97 -11.09 16.39 -2.80
C LYS A 97 -10.99 15.07 -2.01
N LEU A 98 -9.94 14.84 -1.23
CA LEU A 98 -9.79 13.65 -0.40
C LEU A 98 -10.83 13.59 0.72
N CYS A 99 -11.11 14.70 1.39
CA CYS A 99 -12.17 14.77 2.42
C CYS A 99 -13.56 14.47 1.82
N LYS A 100 -13.90 15.05 0.68
CA LYS A 100 -15.17 14.75 -0.01
C LYS A 100 -15.29 13.27 -0.42
N LEU A 101 -14.21 12.67 -0.94
CA LEU A 101 -14.20 11.27 -1.37
C LEU A 101 -14.27 10.28 -0.20
N SER A 102 -13.67 10.62 0.95
CA SER A 102 -13.66 9.77 2.14
C SER A 102 -14.88 9.99 3.06
N GLY A 103 -15.52 11.14 2.98
CA GLY A 103 -16.53 11.57 3.97
C GLY A 103 -15.93 11.99 5.31
N LEU A 104 -14.60 12.15 5.40
CA LEU A 104 -13.88 12.67 6.56
C LEU A 104 -13.62 14.18 6.41
N ASN A 105 -13.02 14.82 7.40
CA ASN A 105 -13.07 16.28 7.50
C ASN A 105 -11.74 17.00 7.23
N ARG A 106 -10.60 16.46 7.68
CA ARG A 106 -9.31 17.14 7.56
C ARG A 106 -8.19 16.19 7.18
N ALA A 107 -7.30 16.63 6.30
CA ALA A 107 -6.15 15.87 5.84
C ALA A 107 -4.83 16.49 6.34
N PHE A 108 -3.85 15.62 6.60
CA PHE A 108 -2.44 15.98 6.75
C PHE A 108 -1.63 15.23 5.70
N PHE A 109 -0.66 15.90 5.08
CA PHE A 109 0.20 15.32 4.05
C PHE A 109 1.60 15.03 4.61
N SER A 110 2.12 13.86 4.26
CA SER A 110 3.45 13.36 4.58
C SER A 110 4.17 12.88 3.30
N ASN A 111 5.31 12.20 3.41
CA ASN A 111 6.07 11.75 2.24
C ASN A 111 5.89 10.25 1.97
N SER A 112 5.39 9.51 2.92
CA SER A 112 5.31 8.04 2.86
C SER A 112 4.15 7.50 3.69
N GLY A 113 3.80 6.23 3.47
CA GLY A 113 2.79 5.54 4.25
C GLY A 113 3.19 5.40 5.72
N THR A 114 4.45 5.09 6.00
CA THR A 114 4.91 4.98 7.40
C THR A 114 4.76 6.30 8.15
N GLU A 115 5.04 7.44 7.51
CA GLU A 115 4.80 8.77 8.11
C GLU A 115 3.31 9.08 8.28
N ALA A 116 2.46 8.62 7.37
CA ALA A 116 1.01 8.75 7.53
C ALA A 116 0.50 7.97 8.75
N ILE A 117 1.03 6.78 8.99
CA ILE A 117 0.74 6.00 10.21
C ILE A 117 1.30 6.69 11.46
N GLU A 118 2.54 7.20 11.44
CA GLU A 118 3.10 7.98 12.56
C GLU A 118 2.20 9.16 12.95
N GLY A 119 1.75 9.94 11.96
CA GLY A 119 0.83 11.05 12.18
C GLY A 119 -0.51 10.60 12.74
N SER A 120 -1.05 9.49 12.23
CA SER A 120 -2.33 8.92 12.67
C SER A 120 -2.30 8.48 14.13
N ILE A 121 -1.26 7.76 14.56
CA ILE A 121 -1.13 7.32 15.96
C ILE A 121 -0.84 8.49 16.91
N LYS A 122 -0.07 9.49 16.48
CA LYS A 122 0.16 10.72 17.26
C LYS A 122 -1.16 11.47 17.49
N LEU A 123 -1.96 11.61 16.43
CA LEU A 123 -3.27 12.26 16.52
C LEU A 123 -4.20 11.50 17.47
N ALA A 124 -4.27 10.17 17.33
CA ALA A 124 -5.09 9.33 18.20
C ALA A 124 -4.65 9.40 19.68
N ARG A 125 -3.35 9.44 19.97
CA ARG A 125 -2.83 9.63 21.33
C ARG A 125 -3.19 10.99 21.90
N LEU A 126 -3.06 12.08 21.13
CA LEU A 126 -3.49 13.41 21.58
C LEU A 126 -4.99 13.45 21.89
N ALA A 127 -5.81 12.85 21.04
CA ALA A 127 -7.25 12.73 21.28
C ALA A 127 -7.54 11.86 22.51
N GLY A 128 -6.82 10.75 22.68
CA GLY A 128 -6.91 9.88 23.84
C GLY A 128 -6.62 10.62 25.15
N HIS A 129 -5.47 11.33 25.23
CA HIS A 129 -5.12 12.13 26.40
C HIS A 129 -6.17 13.19 26.75
N ARG A 130 -6.77 13.84 25.75
CA ARG A 130 -7.87 14.78 25.99
C ARG A 130 -9.14 14.12 26.51
N ALA A 131 -9.44 12.89 26.07
CA ALA A 131 -10.66 12.17 26.43
C ALA A 131 -10.57 11.40 27.75
N GLY A 132 -9.37 10.96 28.17
CA GLY A 132 -9.21 10.06 29.31
C GLY A 132 -7.90 10.22 30.10
N GLY A 133 -7.15 11.34 29.88
CA GLY A 133 -5.88 11.60 30.56
C GLY A 133 -4.72 10.71 30.05
N ASP A 134 -3.60 10.76 30.75
CA ASP A 134 -2.33 10.17 30.31
C ASP A 134 -2.38 8.64 30.17
N ALA A 135 -3.24 7.96 30.92
CA ALA A 135 -3.42 6.52 30.85
C ALA A 135 -4.05 6.06 29.51
N LYS A 136 -4.76 6.94 28.77
CA LYS A 136 -5.43 6.62 27.52
C LYS A 136 -4.48 6.74 26.32
N CYS A 137 -3.49 5.85 26.26
CA CYS A 137 -2.43 5.84 25.25
C CYS A 137 -2.22 4.46 24.60
N ARG A 138 -2.95 3.41 25.02
CA ARG A 138 -2.82 2.04 24.50
C ARG A 138 -3.28 1.94 23.06
N LEU A 139 -2.57 1.11 22.28
CA LEU A 139 -2.85 0.83 20.89
C LEU A 139 -3.17 -0.66 20.72
N VAL A 140 -4.17 -0.96 19.91
CA VAL A 140 -4.49 -2.32 19.50
C VAL A 140 -4.22 -2.44 18.01
N ALA A 141 -3.43 -3.46 17.61
CA ALA A 141 -3.09 -3.75 16.22
C ALA A 141 -3.34 -5.23 15.91
N LEU A 142 -3.25 -5.64 14.66
CA LEU A 142 -3.52 -7.03 14.27
C LEU A 142 -2.22 -7.82 14.04
N GLU A 143 -2.19 -9.08 14.50
CA GLU A 143 -1.13 -10.04 14.16
C GLU A 143 -1.03 -10.18 12.63
N GLY A 144 0.19 -10.23 12.11
CA GLY A 144 0.44 -10.35 10.66
C GLY A 144 0.31 -9.05 9.87
N SER A 145 -0.14 -7.93 10.48
CA SER A 145 -0.22 -6.62 9.84
C SER A 145 1.16 -6.05 9.49
N TYR A 146 1.14 -5.05 8.59
CA TYR A 146 2.33 -4.29 8.22
C TYR A 146 2.00 -2.80 8.09
N HIS A 147 2.56 -1.97 8.97
CA HIS A 147 2.25 -0.54 9.02
C HIS A 147 3.45 0.37 8.68
N GLY A 148 4.65 -0.18 8.56
CA GLY A 148 5.84 0.58 8.17
C GLY A 148 7.11 0.20 8.92
N ARG A 149 8.16 1.02 8.74
CA ARG A 149 9.52 0.77 9.24
C ARG A 149 10.06 1.85 10.19
N THR A 150 9.36 2.95 10.39
CA THR A 150 9.67 3.90 11.46
C THR A 150 9.28 3.32 12.82
N PHE A 151 9.88 3.77 13.90
CA PHE A 151 9.70 3.13 15.21
C PHE A 151 8.25 3.03 15.68
N GLY A 152 7.43 4.08 15.48
CA GLY A 152 6.01 4.03 15.83
C GLY A 152 5.22 3.07 14.93
N ALA A 153 5.37 3.16 13.61
CA ALA A 153 4.72 2.26 12.67
C ALA A 153 5.22 0.81 12.80
N LEU A 154 6.52 0.61 13.08
CA LEU A 154 7.12 -0.69 13.33
C LEU A 154 6.54 -1.34 14.59
N SER A 155 6.28 -0.54 15.63
CA SER A 155 5.66 -1.02 16.89
C SER A 155 4.28 -1.63 16.66
N LEU A 156 3.54 -1.17 15.63
CA LEU A 156 2.23 -1.67 15.25
C LEU A 156 2.29 -2.79 14.20
N THR A 157 3.46 -3.05 13.60
CA THR A 157 3.62 -4.12 12.60
C THR A 157 3.57 -5.47 13.29
N GLY A 158 2.49 -6.25 13.04
CA GLY A 158 2.21 -7.53 13.71
C GLY A 158 3.11 -8.70 13.31
N GLN A 159 4.02 -8.51 12.34
CA GLN A 159 5.00 -9.51 11.91
C GLN A 159 6.28 -9.38 12.73
N GLU A 160 6.49 -10.28 13.70
CA GLU A 160 7.64 -10.29 14.62
C GLU A 160 9.00 -10.18 13.92
N LYS A 161 9.16 -10.89 12.78
CA LYS A 161 10.40 -10.86 11.99
C LYS A 161 10.88 -9.45 11.60
N HIS A 162 9.98 -8.47 11.57
CA HIS A 162 10.31 -7.09 11.26
C HIS A 162 10.67 -6.25 12.47
N ARG A 163 10.22 -6.66 13.66
CA ARG A 163 10.44 -5.95 14.94
C ARG A 163 11.69 -6.41 15.68
N LYS A 164 12.03 -7.71 15.52
CA LYS A 164 13.15 -8.34 16.20
C LYS A 164 14.48 -7.60 15.96
N GLY A 165 15.14 -7.20 17.04
CA GLY A 165 16.44 -6.49 17.03
C GLY A 165 16.31 -4.96 17.00
N PHE A 166 15.09 -4.41 17.07
CA PHE A 166 14.85 -2.96 17.14
C PHE A 166 14.21 -2.52 18.46
N GLU A 167 14.14 -3.42 19.44
CA GLU A 167 13.60 -3.12 20.76
C GLU A 167 14.54 -2.17 21.56
N PRO A 168 14.00 -1.31 22.47
CA PRO A 168 12.60 -1.21 22.84
C PRO A 168 11.77 -0.47 21.78
N LEU A 169 10.57 -0.97 21.50
CA LEU A 169 9.56 -0.32 20.66
C LEU A 169 8.57 0.46 21.54
N LEU A 170 7.52 1.04 20.93
CA LEU A 170 6.46 1.69 21.71
C LEU A 170 5.84 0.66 22.66
N GLU A 171 5.80 1.03 23.94
CA GLU A 171 5.06 0.29 24.96
C GLU A 171 3.54 0.38 24.72
N GLU A 172 2.77 -0.48 25.39
CA GLU A 172 1.30 -0.45 25.36
C GLU A 172 0.69 -0.75 23.97
N VAL A 173 1.32 -1.60 23.17
CA VAL A 173 0.73 -2.17 21.95
C VAL A 173 0.28 -3.60 22.20
N THR A 174 -1.00 -3.88 22.00
CA THR A 174 -1.58 -5.22 22.09
C THR A 174 -1.91 -5.73 20.69
N PHE A 175 -1.50 -6.97 20.39
CA PHE A 175 -1.81 -7.62 19.12
C PHE A 175 -2.97 -8.60 19.28
N VAL A 176 -3.90 -8.56 18.31
CA VAL A 176 -5.07 -9.43 18.24
C VAL A 176 -5.06 -10.15 16.90
N LYS A 177 -5.49 -11.40 16.86
CA LYS A 177 -5.63 -12.13 15.59
C LYS A 177 -6.73 -11.52 14.73
N GLN A 178 -6.48 -11.52 13.41
CA GLN A 178 -7.48 -11.07 12.45
C GLN A 178 -8.77 -11.90 12.59
N ASN A 179 -9.91 -11.20 12.61
CA ASN A 179 -11.25 -11.79 12.76
C ASN A 179 -11.50 -12.51 14.12
N ASP A 180 -10.70 -12.23 15.14
CA ASP A 180 -10.88 -12.69 16.50
C ASP A 180 -11.62 -11.62 17.34
N GLY A 181 -12.95 -11.65 17.31
CA GLY A 181 -13.77 -10.71 18.08
C GLY A 181 -13.63 -10.87 19.59
N GLU A 182 -13.41 -12.09 20.09
CA GLU A 182 -13.22 -12.33 21.52
C GLU A 182 -11.91 -11.73 22.01
N GLY A 183 -10.81 -11.98 21.30
CA GLY A 183 -9.52 -11.37 21.57
C GLY A 183 -9.57 -9.84 21.47
N LEU A 184 -10.33 -9.29 20.51
CA LEU A 184 -10.52 -7.86 20.36
C LEU A 184 -11.22 -7.24 21.58
N ARG A 185 -12.33 -7.85 22.05
CA ARG A 185 -13.04 -7.39 23.26
C ARG A 185 -12.18 -7.45 24.52
N ALA A 186 -11.31 -8.45 24.64
CA ALA A 186 -10.38 -8.56 25.77
C ALA A 186 -9.26 -7.50 25.72
N ALA A 187 -8.83 -7.09 24.52
CA ALA A 187 -7.73 -6.13 24.32
C ALA A 187 -8.16 -4.67 24.47
N VAL A 188 -9.37 -4.32 24.00
CA VAL A 188 -9.87 -2.94 23.98
C VAL A 188 -10.49 -2.57 25.32
N ASN A 189 -10.06 -1.44 25.90
CA ASN A 189 -10.56 -0.94 27.18
C ASN A 189 -10.47 0.60 27.22
N ASP A 190 -10.86 1.20 28.36
CA ASP A 190 -10.92 2.67 28.50
C ASP A 190 -9.57 3.36 28.33
N ASN A 191 -8.46 2.67 28.46
CA ASN A 191 -7.12 3.17 28.22
C ASN A 191 -6.69 3.04 26.74
N THR A 192 -7.49 2.41 25.89
CA THR A 192 -7.22 2.30 24.45
C THR A 192 -7.47 3.63 23.77
N CYS A 193 -6.47 4.18 23.09
CA CYS A 193 -6.61 5.40 22.29
C CYS A 193 -6.86 5.10 20.81
N ALA A 194 -6.43 3.93 20.28
CA ALA A 194 -6.74 3.54 18.91
C ALA A 194 -6.74 2.02 18.70
N ILE A 195 -7.56 1.60 17.72
CA ILE A 195 -7.50 0.31 17.03
C ILE A 195 -6.98 0.60 15.62
N VAL A 196 -5.84 -0.03 15.24
CA VAL A 196 -5.17 0.19 13.96
C VAL A 196 -5.15 -1.10 13.16
N LEU A 197 -5.64 -1.07 11.94
CA LEU A 197 -5.69 -2.26 11.09
C LEU A 197 -5.66 -1.94 9.59
N GLU A 198 -5.19 -2.91 8.80
CA GLU A 198 -5.41 -2.95 7.36
C GLU A 198 -6.75 -3.67 7.09
N PRO A 199 -7.73 -3.08 6.37
CA PRO A 199 -8.95 -3.82 5.98
C PRO A 199 -8.66 -5.06 5.12
N ILE A 200 -7.58 -4.99 4.32
CA ILE A 200 -7.01 -6.11 3.57
C ILE A 200 -5.51 -6.11 3.80
N PHE A 201 -4.99 -7.17 4.36
CA PHE A 201 -3.56 -7.32 4.64
C PHE A 201 -2.74 -7.36 3.36
N GLY A 202 -1.91 -6.35 3.13
CA GLY A 202 -1.06 -6.30 1.95
C GLY A 202 0.13 -7.26 2.02
N GLU A 203 0.96 -7.10 3.04
CA GLU A 203 2.15 -7.94 3.29
C GLU A 203 1.83 -9.18 4.13
N GLY A 204 0.66 -9.23 4.73
CA GLY A 204 0.19 -10.36 5.54
C GLY A 204 -0.43 -11.52 4.74
N GLY A 205 -0.41 -11.50 3.39
CA GLY A 205 -0.89 -12.62 2.55
C GLY A 205 -2.28 -12.42 1.94
N ILE A 206 -2.71 -11.19 1.79
CA ILE A 206 -3.98 -10.77 1.15
C ILE A 206 -5.21 -11.35 1.87
N TYR A 207 -5.19 -11.34 3.18
CA TYR A 207 -6.37 -11.68 3.99
C TYR A 207 -7.25 -10.47 4.22
N GLU A 208 -8.56 -10.63 4.03
CA GLU A 208 -9.55 -9.59 4.30
C GLU A 208 -10.10 -9.71 5.72
N CYS A 209 -10.28 -8.58 6.40
CA CYS A 209 -11.08 -8.52 7.61
C CYS A 209 -12.55 -8.78 7.24
N SER A 210 -13.26 -9.58 8.02
CA SER A 210 -14.70 -9.75 7.84
C SER A 210 -15.45 -8.46 8.18
N VAL A 211 -16.61 -8.27 7.56
CA VAL A 211 -17.45 -7.09 7.83
C VAL A 211 -17.90 -7.08 9.29
N GLU A 212 -18.19 -8.25 9.85
CA GLU A 212 -18.59 -8.43 11.24
C GLU A 212 -17.47 -7.97 12.18
N PHE A 213 -16.24 -8.37 11.93
CA PHE A 213 -15.07 -7.95 12.71
C PHE A 213 -14.82 -6.43 12.61
N LEU A 214 -14.92 -5.86 11.41
CA LEU A 214 -14.77 -4.41 11.22
C LEU A 214 -15.87 -3.63 11.94
N ARG A 215 -17.12 -4.12 11.94
CA ARG A 215 -18.23 -3.52 12.71
C ARG A 215 -17.96 -3.62 14.21
N GLU A 216 -17.41 -4.71 14.69
CA GLU A 216 -17.02 -4.87 16.08
C GLU A 216 -15.89 -3.92 16.47
N CYS A 217 -14.86 -3.76 15.62
CA CYS A 217 -13.83 -2.73 15.81
C CYS A 217 -14.46 -1.34 15.95
N ARG A 218 -15.45 -1.01 15.09
CA ARG A 218 -16.13 0.28 15.15
C ARG A 218 -16.91 0.44 16.46
N ALA A 219 -17.70 -0.57 16.85
CA ALA A 219 -18.50 -0.53 18.07
C ALA A 219 -17.62 -0.36 19.33
N LEU A 220 -16.54 -1.11 19.44
CA LEU A 220 -15.60 -0.99 20.57
C LEU A 220 -14.86 0.34 20.58
N ALA A 221 -14.45 0.84 19.41
CA ALA A 221 -13.85 2.17 19.31
C ALA A 221 -14.81 3.26 19.78
N ASP A 222 -16.08 3.20 19.39
CA ASP A 222 -17.11 4.14 19.84
C ASP A 222 -17.36 4.02 21.35
N GLN A 223 -17.54 2.80 21.85
CA GLN A 223 -17.79 2.52 23.28
C GLN A 223 -16.69 3.10 24.17
N HIS A 224 -15.44 2.91 23.78
CA HIS A 224 -14.28 3.33 24.55
C HIS A 224 -13.69 4.67 24.11
N ARG A 225 -14.35 5.43 23.20
CA ARG A 225 -13.85 6.70 22.66
C ARG A 225 -12.42 6.60 22.16
N ALA A 226 -12.11 5.51 21.48
CA ALA A 226 -10.84 5.25 20.81
C ALA A 226 -10.95 5.59 19.31
N ALA A 227 -9.86 5.95 18.67
CA ALA A 227 -9.84 6.13 17.21
C ALA A 227 -9.84 4.77 16.50
N LEU A 228 -10.70 4.58 15.51
CA LEU A 228 -10.56 3.50 14.55
C LEU A 228 -9.72 4.01 13.37
N ILE A 229 -8.52 3.46 13.21
CA ILE A 229 -7.57 3.86 12.16
C ILE A 229 -7.49 2.74 11.12
N PHE A 230 -7.85 3.06 9.87
CA PHE A 230 -7.63 2.15 8.75
C PHE A 230 -6.38 2.52 7.98
N ASP A 231 -5.47 1.55 7.87
CA ASP A 231 -4.33 1.63 6.97
C ASP A 231 -4.76 1.16 5.58
N GLU A 232 -5.02 2.12 4.71
CA GLU A 232 -5.37 1.88 3.31
C GLU A 232 -4.21 2.20 2.35
N ILE A 233 -2.98 2.23 2.85
CA ILE A 233 -1.78 2.52 2.06
C ILE A 233 -1.64 1.57 0.87
N GLN A 234 -2.00 0.30 1.03
CA GLN A 234 -1.92 -0.68 -0.06
C GLN A 234 -3.27 -0.99 -0.70
N CYS A 235 -4.36 -1.04 0.06
CA CYS A 235 -5.68 -1.44 -0.43
C CYS A 235 -6.58 -0.27 -0.88
N GLY A 236 -6.23 0.98 -0.53
CA GLY A 236 -7.00 2.17 -0.89
C GLY A 236 -6.75 2.72 -2.29
N LEU A 237 -7.28 3.90 -2.53
CA LEU A 237 -7.12 4.72 -3.73
C LEU A 237 -7.42 3.98 -5.04
N GLY A 238 -8.51 3.20 -5.05
CA GLY A 238 -9.00 2.51 -6.23
C GLY A 238 -8.62 1.04 -6.34
N ARG A 239 -7.66 0.55 -5.55
CA ARG A 239 -7.09 -0.81 -5.64
C ARG A 239 -8.14 -1.92 -5.49
N THR A 240 -9.16 -1.70 -4.67
CA THR A 240 -10.26 -2.64 -4.41
C THR A 240 -11.50 -2.45 -5.30
N GLY A 241 -11.48 -1.42 -6.19
CA GLY A 241 -12.61 -1.07 -7.03
C GLY A 241 -13.51 0.04 -6.46
N THR A 242 -13.21 0.54 -5.26
CA THR A 242 -13.74 1.76 -4.64
C THR A 242 -12.59 2.71 -4.34
N ILE A 243 -12.83 4.02 -4.21
CA ILE A 243 -11.73 4.97 -3.89
C ILE A 243 -11.08 4.61 -2.56
N PHE A 244 -11.87 4.41 -1.51
CA PHE A 244 -11.37 3.86 -0.25
C PHE A 244 -11.91 2.45 -0.07
N ALA A 245 -11.08 1.52 0.38
CA ALA A 245 -11.47 0.14 0.59
C ALA A 245 -12.61 0.01 1.61
N PHE A 246 -12.61 0.84 2.67
CA PHE A 246 -13.64 0.84 3.70
C PHE A 246 -15.05 1.07 3.16
N GLN A 247 -15.19 1.77 2.02
CA GLN A 247 -16.50 2.00 1.39
C GLN A 247 -17.18 0.69 0.98
N SER A 248 -16.39 -0.31 0.56
CA SER A 248 -16.91 -1.63 0.20
C SER A 248 -17.28 -2.52 1.40
N PHE A 249 -16.79 -2.18 2.59
CA PHE A 249 -17.12 -2.86 3.85
C PHE A 249 -18.27 -2.19 4.61
N GLY A 250 -18.62 -0.95 4.26
CA GLY A 250 -19.67 -0.19 4.95
C GLY A 250 -19.32 0.17 6.40
N VAL A 251 -18.03 0.30 6.72
CA VAL A 251 -17.51 0.71 8.03
C VAL A 251 -16.58 1.88 7.87
N THR A 252 -16.97 3.05 8.35
CA THR A 252 -16.17 4.28 8.23
C THR A 252 -15.20 4.39 9.41
N PRO A 253 -13.88 4.54 9.17
CA PRO A 253 -12.91 4.79 10.22
C PRO A 253 -12.98 6.25 10.72
N ASP A 254 -12.30 6.53 11.82
CA ASP A 254 -12.10 7.90 12.29
C ASP A 254 -10.89 8.55 11.61
N ILE A 255 -9.90 7.73 11.28
CA ILE A 255 -8.70 8.14 10.56
C ILE A 255 -8.40 7.11 9.48
N VAL A 256 -8.10 7.54 8.26
CA VAL A 256 -7.61 6.68 7.19
C VAL A 256 -6.24 7.14 6.72
N ALA A 257 -5.27 6.24 6.68
CA ALA A 257 -3.93 6.48 6.15
C ALA A 257 -3.83 5.99 4.70
N ILE A 258 -3.26 6.80 3.82
CA ILE A 258 -3.07 6.52 2.40
C ILE A 258 -1.67 6.91 1.94
N ALA A 259 -1.15 6.23 0.91
CA ALA A 259 0.09 6.60 0.23
C ALA A 259 0.13 5.95 -1.17
N LYS A 260 1.15 5.16 -1.43
CA LYS A 260 1.42 4.38 -2.66
C LYS A 260 0.93 5.05 -3.96
N PRO A 261 -0.30 4.83 -4.46
CA PRO A 261 -0.69 5.34 -5.77
C PRO A 261 -1.00 6.84 -5.80
N ILE A 262 -1.14 7.52 -4.66
CA ILE A 262 -1.72 8.87 -4.56
C ILE A 262 -1.03 9.90 -5.48
N ALA A 263 0.27 9.81 -5.66
CA ALA A 263 1.04 10.72 -6.53
C ALA A 263 1.80 9.97 -7.65
N ALA A 264 1.26 8.83 -8.11
CA ALA A 264 1.70 8.08 -9.29
C ALA A 264 3.22 7.85 -9.38
N GLY A 265 3.87 7.57 -8.25
CA GLY A 265 5.30 7.29 -8.15
C GLY A 265 6.12 8.41 -7.48
N ILE A 266 5.59 9.62 -7.33
CA ILE A 266 6.21 10.68 -6.52
C ILE A 266 5.88 10.43 -5.05
N PRO A 267 6.87 10.52 -4.13
CA PRO A 267 6.64 10.32 -2.71
C PRO A 267 5.56 11.27 -2.15
N LEU A 268 4.47 10.69 -1.66
CA LEU A 268 3.41 11.37 -0.94
C LEU A 268 2.65 10.35 -0.08
N GLY A 269 2.39 10.70 1.15
CA GLY A 269 1.45 10.04 2.04
C GLY A 269 0.45 11.05 2.60
N ALA A 270 -0.63 10.57 3.14
CA ALA A 270 -1.56 11.41 3.88
C ALA A 270 -2.34 10.58 4.89
N PHE A 271 -2.86 11.22 5.91
CA PHE A 271 -3.97 10.71 6.68
C PHE A 271 -5.12 11.73 6.68
N ILE A 272 -6.33 11.21 6.72
CA ILE A 272 -7.56 12.01 6.73
C ILE A 272 -8.32 11.61 7.98
N ALA A 273 -8.78 12.58 8.76
CA ALA A 273 -9.42 12.37 10.06
C ALA A 273 -10.78 13.04 10.16
N LYS A 274 -11.65 12.49 11.00
CA LYS A 274 -12.87 13.17 11.44
C LYS A 274 -12.54 14.43 12.26
N GLU A 275 -13.43 15.41 12.24
CA GLU A 275 -13.25 16.70 12.91
C GLU A 275 -12.94 16.56 14.42
N GLU A 276 -13.62 15.64 15.10
CA GLU A 276 -13.43 15.41 16.54
C GLU A 276 -11.99 15.00 16.91
N PHE A 277 -11.32 14.21 16.06
CA PHE A 277 -9.92 13.85 16.23
C PHE A 277 -8.99 14.95 15.69
N ALA A 278 -9.30 15.53 14.54
CA ALA A 278 -8.48 16.55 13.92
C ALA A 278 -8.27 17.79 14.79
N THR A 279 -9.24 18.15 15.62
CA THR A 279 -9.13 19.26 16.57
C THR A 279 -8.23 18.95 17.77
N ALA A 280 -7.78 17.70 17.95
CA ALA A 280 -6.88 17.34 19.05
C ALA A 280 -5.44 17.84 18.86
N ILE A 281 -5.03 18.21 17.65
CA ILE A 281 -3.68 18.66 17.34
C ILE A 281 -3.64 20.18 17.17
N SER A 282 -2.55 20.81 17.59
CA SER A 282 -2.33 22.25 17.51
C SER A 282 -1.04 22.55 16.72
N PRO A 283 -0.87 23.77 16.20
CA PRO A 283 0.34 24.18 15.52
C PRO A 283 1.60 23.90 16.34
N GLY A 284 2.62 23.32 15.67
CA GLY A 284 3.89 22.94 16.28
C GLY A 284 3.96 21.52 16.84
N GLN A 285 2.85 20.80 17.01
CA GLN A 285 2.85 19.43 17.57
C GLN A 285 3.16 18.34 16.54
N HIS A 286 2.99 18.61 15.26
CA HIS A 286 3.36 17.73 14.16
C HIS A 286 3.76 18.53 12.94
N GLY A 287 4.63 17.96 12.08
CA GLY A 287 5.11 18.65 10.90
C GLY A 287 5.93 17.76 9.98
N THR A 288 6.20 18.27 8.80
CA THR A 288 7.03 17.64 7.77
C THR A 288 7.65 18.71 6.89
N THR A 289 8.86 18.50 6.42
CA THR A 289 9.53 19.44 5.50
C THR A 289 8.93 19.34 4.10
N PHE A 290 8.78 18.14 3.54
CA PHE A 290 8.41 17.93 2.13
C PHE A 290 6.95 17.54 1.92
N GLY A 291 6.29 17.00 2.94
CA GLY A 291 4.92 16.49 2.82
C GLY A 291 3.93 17.58 2.38
N GLY A 292 3.12 17.26 1.38
CA GLY A 292 2.16 18.21 0.83
C GLY A 292 2.76 19.27 -0.10
N GLY A 293 3.98 19.08 -0.60
CA GLY A 293 4.64 20.03 -1.52
C GLY A 293 3.91 20.18 -2.87
N PRO A 294 4.12 21.33 -3.57
CA PRO A 294 3.37 21.69 -4.77
C PRO A 294 3.39 20.62 -5.87
N LEU A 295 4.57 20.04 -6.15
CA LEU A 295 4.72 19.01 -7.18
C LEU A 295 3.90 17.77 -6.87
N ALA A 296 4.05 17.22 -5.66
CA ALA A 296 3.35 15.99 -5.26
C ALA A 296 1.83 16.18 -5.21
N CYS A 297 1.35 17.32 -4.65
CA CYS A 297 -0.08 17.64 -4.59
C CYS A 297 -0.69 17.85 -5.99
N ARG A 298 0.04 18.53 -6.92
CA ARG A 298 -0.42 18.70 -8.30
C ARG A 298 -0.60 17.36 -9.00
N ILE A 299 0.34 16.43 -8.79
CA ILE A 299 0.28 15.10 -9.40
C ILE A 299 -0.82 14.26 -8.75
N ALA A 300 -1.03 14.36 -7.44
CA ALA A 300 -2.10 13.67 -6.75
C ALA A 300 -3.50 14.12 -7.24
N LEU A 301 -3.71 15.41 -7.48
CA LEU A 301 -4.94 15.91 -8.11
C LEU A 301 -5.12 15.33 -9.51
N GLU A 302 -4.05 15.28 -10.32
CA GLU A 302 -4.11 14.68 -11.65
C GLU A 302 -4.40 13.17 -11.59
N PHE A 303 -3.79 12.44 -10.64
CA PHE A 303 -4.09 11.02 -10.40
C PHE A 303 -5.58 10.80 -10.14
N LEU A 304 -6.17 11.56 -9.20
CA LEU A 304 -7.59 11.43 -8.87
C LEU A 304 -8.50 11.79 -10.06
N SER A 305 -8.12 12.80 -10.86
CA SER A 305 -8.88 13.16 -12.07
C SER A 305 -8.82 12.05 -13.14
N ILE A 306 -7.64 11.45 -13.38
CA ILE A 306 -7.49 10.35 -14.32
C ILE A 306 -8.34 9.14 -13.89
N VAL A 307 -8.28 8.76 -12.59
CA VAL A 307 -9.07 7.64 -12.07
C VAL A 307 -10.56 7.82 -12.34
N GLU A 308 -11.07 9.04 -12.17
CA GLU A 308 -12.47 9.39 -12.37
C GLU A 308 -12.83 9.47 -13.86
N GLU A 309 -12.11 10.26 -14.64
CA GLU A 309 -12.41 10.55 -16.05
C GLU A 309 -12.22 9.33 -16.96
N GLU A 310 -11.20 8.50 -16.71
CA GLU A 310 -10.94 7.28 -17.45
C GLU A 310 -11.68 6.06 -16.88
N LYS A 311 -12.58 6.27 -15.88
CA LYS A 311 -13.40 5.24 -15.25
C LYS A 311 -12.62 4.02 -14.78
N LEU A 312 -11.44 4.25 -14.22
CA LEU A 312 -10.52 3.16 -13.89
C LEU A 312 -11.05 2.23 -12.79
N LEU A 313 -11.95 2.70 -11.92
CA LEU A 313 -12.60 1.84 -10.92
C LEU A 313 -13.50 0.79 -11.54
N GLU A 314 -14.20 1.14 -12.65
CA GLU A 314 -15.01 0.18 -13.42
C GLU A 314 -14.11 -0.91 -14.01
N ASN A 315 -12.93 -0.52 -14.54
CA ASN A 315 -11.95 -1.47 -15.07
C ASN A 315 -11.37 -2.37 -13.97
N VAL A 316 -11.02 -1.80 -12.81
CA VAL A 316 -10.52 -2.57 -11.65
C VAL A 316 -11.55 -3.61 -11.19
N ASN A 317 -12.83 -3.25 -11.16
CA ASN A 317 -13.90 -4.18 -10.80
C ASN A 317 -14.07 -5.27 -11.86
N LYS A 318 -14.20 -4.90 -13.13
CA LYS A 318 -14.43 -5.84 -14.24
C LYS A 318 -13.25 -6.81 -14.41
N VAL A 319 -12.06 -6.26 -14.64
CA VAL A 319 -10.87 -7.08 -14.92
C VAL A 319 -10.35 -7.76 -13.66
N GLY A 320 -10.59 -7.17 -12.47
CA GLY A 320 -10.31 -7.81 -11.20
C GLY A 320 -11.16 -9.07 -10.96
N ALA A 321 -12.46 -9.02 -11.27
CA ALA A 321 -13.33 -10.20 -11.23
C ALA A 321 -12.86 -11.27 -12.22
N TYR A 322 -12.50 -10.88 -13.44
CA TYR A 322 -11.93 -11.78 -14.43
C TYR A 322 -10.63 -12.44 -13.97
N LEU A 323 -9.71 -11.66 -13.38
CA LEU A 323 -8.47 -12.20 -12.80
C LEU A 323 -8.79 -13.22 -11.71
N GLN A 324 -9.72 -12.92 -10.80
CA GLN A 324 -10.11 -13.81 -9.72
C GLN A 324 -10.69 -15.13 -10.26
N GLU A 325 -11.54 -15.07 -11.27
CA GLU A 325 -12.09 -16.24 -11.95
C GLU A 325 -10.96 -17.13 -12.51
N LYS A 326 -10.03 -16.53 -13.26
CA LYS A 326 -8.89 -17.25 -13.84
C LYS A 326 -7.98 -17.87 -12.79
N LEU A 327 -7.75 -17.19 -11.68
CA LEU A 327 -6.99 -17.74 -10.55
C LEU A 327 -7.74 -18.93 -9.89
N LYS A 328 -9.06 -18.84 -9.70
CA LYS A 328 -9.89 -19.94 -9.19
C LYS A 328 -9.88 -21.16 -10.11
N GLU A 329 -9.85 -20.97 -11.43
CA GLU A 329 -9.67 -22.05 -12.39
C GLU A 329 -8.33 -22.82 -12.22
N LEU A 330 -7.24 -22.14 -11.79
CA LEU A 330 -5.97 -22.80 -11.48
C LEU A 330 -6.08 -23.67 -10.23
N VAL A 331 -6.76 -23.18 -9.19
CA VAL A 331 -7.02 -23.92 -7.94
C VAL A 331 -7.82 -25.19 -8.23
N SER A 332 -8.90 -25.09 -9.03
CA SER A 332 -9.77 -26.24 -9.35
C SER A 332 -9.05 -27.38 -10.10
N LYS A 333 -7.99 -27.04 -10.83
CA LYS A 333 -7.17 -27.99 -11.59
C LYS A 333 -6.03 -28.64 -10.76
N ARG A 334 -5.98 -28.40 -9.44
CA ARG A 334 -4.99 -28.94 -8.49
C ARG A 334 -3.53 -28.73 -8.92
N ASN A 335 -3.18 -27.54 -9.39
CA ASN A 335 -1.84 -27.18 -9.86
C ASN A 335 -0.97 -26.59 -8.74
N ALA A 336 -0.80 -27.25 -7.60
CA ALA A 336 -0.13 -26.74 -6.40
C ALA A 336 -0.74 -25.43 -5.84
N ALA A 337 -1.91 -25.03 -6.32
CA ALA A 337 -2.66 -23.87 -5.84
C ALA A 337 -3.85 -24.34 -5.01
N ILE A 338 -4.06 -23.77 -3.82
CA ILE A 338 -5.08 -24.21 -2.84
C ILE A 338 -6.11 -23.15 -2.50
N GLY A 339 -5.92 -21.90 -2.88
CA GLY A 339 -6.88 -20.85 -2.61
C GLY A 339 -6.60 -19.53 -3.30
N VAL A 340 -7.62 -18.71 -3.45
CA VAL A 340 -7.54 -17.35 -3.98
C VAL A 340 -8.19 -16.39 -2.98
N ARG A 341 -7.56 -15.24 -2.75
CA ARG A 341 -8.02 -14.21 -1.83
C ARG A 341 -7.93 -12.83 -2.46
N GLY A 342 -8.63 -11.86 -1.86
CA GLY A 342 -8.59 -10.47 -2.26
C GLY A 342 -9.68 -10.08 -3.27
N ARG A 343 -9.68 -8.82 -3.67
CA ARG A 343 -10.66 -8.21 -4.58
C ARG A 343 -10.02 -7.14 -5.47
N GLY A 344 -10.71 -6.75 -6.53
CA GLY A 344 -10.19 -5.76 -7.47
C GLY A 344 -8.80 -6.14 -7.98
N PHE A 345 -7.84 -5.24 -7.84
CA PHE A 345 -6.45 -5.48 -8.20
C PHE A 345 -5.51 -5.63 -6.98
N ILE A 346 -6.02 -6.13 -5.87
CA ILE A 346 -5.25 -6.66 -4.74
C ILE A 346 -5.69 -8.10 -4.52
N GLN A 347 -5.00 -9.05 -5.13
CA GLN A 347 -5.34 -10.48 -5.09
C GLN A 347 -4.10 -11.33 -4.79
N GLY A 348 -4.33 -12.50 -4.22
CA GLY A 348 -3.31 -13.50 -3.95
C GLY A 348 -3.80 -14.90 -4.25
N ILE A 349 -2.91 -15.72 -4.84
CA ILE A 349 -3.11 -17.16 -4.96
C ILE A 349 -2.21 -17.86 -3.97
N GLN A 350 -2.82 -18.66 -3.08
CA GLN A 350 -2.13 -19.48 -2.09
C GLN A 350 -1.60 -20.76 -2.77
N LEU A 351 -0.34 -21.08 -2.51
CA LEU A 351 0.31 -22.28 -3.01
C LEU A 351 0.63 -23.24 -1.87
N GLU A 352 0.76 -24.55 -2.20
CA GLU A 352 1.33 -25.60 -1.32
C GLU A 352 2.87 -25.59 -1.33
N ILE A 353 3.47 -24.84 -2.23
CA ILE A 353 4.91 -24.75 -2.45
C ILE A 353 5.39 -23.30 -2.24
N PRO A 354 6.69 -23.07 -2.02
CA PRO A 354 7.25 -21.73 -1.96
C PRO A 354 6.95 -20.93 -3.25
N ALA A 355 6.46 -19.70 -3.10
CA ALA A 355 6.11 -18.82 -4.21
C ALA A 355 7.34 -18.19 -4.88
N ARG A 356 8.47 -18.05 -4.18
CA ARG A 356 9.66 -17.38 -4.70
C ARG A 356 10.19 -17.99 -5.99
N PRO A 357 10.32 -19.33 -6.17
CA PRO A 357 10.72 -19.93 -7.44
C PRO A 357 9.76 -19.63 -8.60
N ILE A 358 8.45 -19.50 -8.33
CA ILE A 358 7.45 -19.10 -9.34
C ILE A 358 7.68 -17.66 -9.79
N VAL A 359 8.01 -16.77 -8.87
CA VAL A 359 8.32 -15.37 -9.17
C VAL A 359 9.60 -15.23 -9.98
N ASP A 360 10.65 -15.95 -9.60
CA ASP A 360 11.95 -15.94 -10.29
C ASP A 360 11.82 -16.48 -11.73
N GLU A 361 11.11 -17.60 -11.93
CA GLU A 361 10.84 -18.14 -13.26
C GLU A 361 9.88 -17.26 -14.07
N GLY A 362 8.92 -16.57 -13.41
CA GLY A 362 8.06 -15.58 -14.04
C GLY A 362 8.86 -14.44 -14.68
N LEU A 363 9.89 -13.94 -13.98
CA LEU A 363 10.83 -12.96 -14.51
C LEU A 363 11.52 -13.46 -15.79
N ALA A 364 11.97 -14.72 -15.80
CA ALA A 364 12.57 -15.35 -16.99
C ALA A 364 11.57 -15.42 -18.16
N GLU A 365 10.29 -15.70 -17.90
CA GLU A 365 9.20 -15.78 -18.90
C GLU A 365 8.63 -14.38 -19.29
N GLY A 366 9.21 -13.28 -18.78
CA GLY A 366 8.78 -11.91 -19.11
C GLY A 366 7.49 -11.46 -18.43
N VAL A 367 7.23 -11.94 -17.22
CA VAL A 367 6.12 -11.51 -16.36
C VAL A 367 6.64 -11.24 -14.97
N LEU A 368 6.37 -10.05 -14.43
CA LEU A 368 6.73 -9.69 -13.07
C LEU A 368 5.60 -10.10 -12.12
N PHE A 369 5.86 -11.09 -11.31
CA PHE A 369 5.04 -11.46 -10.17
C PHE A 369 5.71 -11.02 -8.86
N ASN A 370 4.98 -11.04 -7.76
CA ASN A 370 5.49 -10.79 -6.42
C ASN A 370 5.00 -11.85 -5.45
N SER A 371 5.77 -12.14 -4.41
CA SER A 371 5.36 -13.06 -3.36
C SER A 371 5.27 -12.39 -2.01
N THR A 372 4.36 -12.87 -1.18
CA THR A 372 4.23 -12.51 0.23
C THR A 372 3.93 -13.77 1.06
N GLN A 373 4.28 -13.78 2.35
CA GLN A 373 4.08 -14.93 3.26
C GLN A 373 4.55 -16.26 2.65
N ASP A 374 5.74 -16.27 2.08
CA ASP A 374 6.47 -17.41 1.48
C ASP A 374 5.71 -18.21 0.42
N THR A 375 4.41 -18.42 0.55
CA THR A 375 3.58 -19.32 -0.29
C THR A 375 2.48 -18.61 -1.06
N VAL A 376 2.42 -17.28 -1.05
CA VAL A 376 1.39 -16.51 -1.77
C VAL A 376 2.01 -15.75 -2.95
N VAL A 377 1.54 -16.01 -4.15
CA VAL A 377 1.81 -15.13 -5.30
C VAL A 377 0.79 -14.01 -5.29
N ARG A 378 1.27 -12.76 -5.15
CA ARG A 378 0.45 -11.55 -5.03
C ARG A 378 0.37 -10.80 -6.36
N PHE A 379 -0.81 -10.25 -6.64
CA PHE A 379 -1.12 -9.43 -7.81
C PHE A 379 -1.52 -8.03 -7.38
N LEU A 380 -0.76 -7.04 -7.83
CA LEU A 380 -1.00 -5.61 -7.65
C LEU A 380 -0.80 -4.88 -9.00
N PRO A 381 -1.51 -5.27 -10.08
CA PRO A 381 -1.25 -4.71 -11.40
C PRO A 381 -1.66 -3.23 -11.48
N PRO A 382 -1.20 -2.51 -12.52
CA PRO A 382 -1.75 -1.20 -12.87
C PRO A 382 -3.25 -1.28 -13.20
N PHE A 383 -3.99 -0.20 -12.94
CA PHE A 383 -5.43 -0.11 -13.21
C PHE A 383 -5.78 -0.18 -14.71
N LEU A 384 -4.78 0.01 -15.56
CA LEU A 384 -4.87 -0.11 -17.03
C LEU A 384 -4.78 -1.57 -17.54
N LEU A 385 -4.73 -2.55 -16.63
CA LEU A 385 -4.68 -3.96 -17.04
C LEU A 385 -5.95 -4.35 -17.78
N GLU A 386 -5.82 -5.11 -18.87
CA GLU A 386 -6.92 -5.64 -19.67
C GLU A 386 -6.97 -7.17 -19.56
N GLU A 387 -8.10 -7.80 -19.94
CA GLU A 387 -8.29 -9.26 -19.91
C GLU A 387 -7.22 -10.02 -20.69
N LYS A 388 -6.78 -9.52 -21.87
CA LYS A 388 -5.67 -10.11 -22.64
C LYS A 388 -4.35 -10.17 -21.89
N HIS A 389 -4.10 -9.22 -20.99
CA HIS A 389 -2.92 -9.20 -20.14
C HIS A 389 -3.06 -10.22 -18.99
N VAL A 390 -4.26 -10.36 -18.42
CA VAL A 390 -4.59 -11.41 -17.46
C VAL A 390 -4.34 -12.78 -18.09
N ASP A 391 -4.86 -13.05 -19.29
CA ASP A 391 -4.67 -14.32 -19.99
C ASP A 391 -3.19 -14.66 -20.20
N LYS A 392 -2.38 -13.66 -20.56
CA LYS A 392 -0.92 -13.85 -20.70
C LYS A 392 -0.28 -14.24 -19.38
N GLY A 393 -0.57 -13.50 -18.28
CA GLY A 393 -0.01 -13.79 -16.96
C GLY A 393 -0.44 -15.16 -16.43
N ILE A 394 -1.73 -15.48 -16.55
CA ILE A 394 -2.29 -16.77 -16.13
C ILE A 394 -1.70 -17.92 -16.92
N ARG A 395 -1.46 -17.76 -18.23
CA ARG A 395 -0.80 -18.80 -19.05
C ARG A 395 0.61 -19.10 -18.54
N VAL A 396 1.39 -18.06 -18.22
CA VAL A 396 2.72 -18.20 -17.63
C VAL A 396 2.62 -18.88 -16.27
N LEU A 397 1.77 -18.39 -15.37
CA LEU A 397 1.60 -18.96 -14.03
C LEU A 397 1.21 -20.44 -14.09
N LYS A 398 0.26 -20.83 -14.97
CA LYS A 398 -0.15 -22.21 -15.18
C LYS A 398 1.02 -23.11 -15.64
N LYS A 399 1.85 -22.61 -16.58
CA LYS A 399 3.04 -23.32 -17.06
C LYS A 399 4.02 -23.58 -15.92
N LEU A 400 4.26 -22.56 -15.07
CA LEU A 400 5.21 -22.66 -13.96
C LEU A 400 4.72 -23.60 -12.85
N LEU A 401 3.47 -23.54 -12.49
CA LEU A 401 2.85 -24.43 -11.50
C LEU A 401 2.84 -25.89 -11.98
N GLY A 402 2.59 -26.13 -13.28
CA GLY A 402 2.64 -27.46 -13.86
C GLY A 402 4.03 -28.10 -13.83
N ARG A 403 5.10 -27.34 -14.06
CA ARG A 403 6.50 -27.79 -13.98
C ARG A 403 6.89 -28.25 -12.58
N LYS A 404 6.48 -27.53 -11.54
CA LYS A 404 6.82 -27.85 -10.15
C LYS A 404 6.16 -29.13 -9.65
N ARG A 405 4.99 -29.48 -10.17
CA ARG A 405 4.32 -30.74 -9.85
C ARG A 405 5.08 -31.97 -10.39
N SER A 406 5.65 -31.87 -11.59
CA SER A 406 6.42 -32.96 -12.19
C SER A 406 7.82 -33.17 -11.56
N ALA A 407 8.33 -32.18 -10.82
CA ALA A 407 9.59 -32.28 -10.10
C ALA A 407 9.43 -32.76 -8.65
N ALA A 408 8.20 -32.78 -8.12
CA ALA A 408 7.87 -33.24 -6.75
C ALA A 408 7.21 -34.64 -6.76
N ALA A 409 6.87 -35.20 -7.93
CA ALA A 409 6.38 -36.55 -8.15
C ALA A 409 7.51 -37.45 -8.65
#